data_b4db1b01350f65e0205b8620968ee0de
#
_entry.id   b4db1b01350f65e0205b8620968ee0de
#
_cell.length_a   1.000
_cell.length_b   1.000
_cell.length_c   1.000
_cell.angle_alpha   90.00
_cell.angle_beta   90.00
_cell.angle_gamma   90.00
#
_symmetry.space_group_name_H-M   'P 1'
#
loop_
_entity.id
_entity.type
_entity.pdbx_description
1 polymer ?
#
loop_
_entity_poly.entity_id
_entity_poly.type
_entity_poly.pdbx_seq_one_letter_code
_entity_poly.pdbx_strand_id
1 'polypeptide(L)'
;MFHFQSLDVYKCAAGFFPKAYAIAQLLDSEMANQLRRAALSINLNIAEGTGRFDKDQRKFLITARGSALECAAVLDAMQSLGLQHSQSSEGYSLLVRVVSMLTKMIG
;
A
#
# COMPACT_ATOMS: atom_id res chain seq x y z
N MET A 1 9.70 16.59 12.10
CA MET A 1 8.85 15.69 11.29
C MET A 1 7.72 15.12 12.14
N PHE A 2 6.72 14.59 11.50
CA PHE A 2 5.63 13.95 12.21
C PHE A 2 6.00 12.53 12.62
N HIS A 3 5.38 12.05 13.68
CA HIS A 3 5.65 10.72 14.23
C HIS A 3 5.48 9.61 13.18
N PHE A 4 4.41 9.65 12.37
CA PHE A 4 4.14 8.59 11.39
C PHE A 4 5.30 8.40 10.41
N GLN A 5 6.06 9.44 10.12
CA GLN A 5 7.16 9.38 9.16
C GLN A 5 8.33 8.52 9.68
N SER A 6 8.41 8.29 10.98
CA SER A 6 9.46 7.46 11.59
C SER A 6 9.09 5.98 11.65
N LEU A 7 7.84 5.63 11.38
CA LEU A 7 7.36 4.25 11.48
C LEU A 7 7.79 3.41 10.28
N ASP A 8 8.28 2.20 10.55
CA ASP A 8 8.72 1.29 9.49
C ASP A 8 7.62 0.98 8.48
N VAL A 9 6.39 0.80 8.97
CA VAL A 9 5.25 0.52 8.08
C VAL A 9 5.01 1.68 7.11
N TYR A 10 5.13 2.91 7.59
CA TYR A 10 4.97 4.07 6.70
C TYR A 10 6.12 4.15 5.70
N LYS A 11 7.34 3.87 6.13
CA LYS A 11 8.51 3.88 5.24
C LYS A 11 8.36 2.85 4.13
N CYS A 12 7.83 1.67 4.44
CA CYS A 12 7.55 0.65 3.42
C CYS A 12 6.47 1.12 2.45
N ALA A 13 5.40 1.72 2.96
CA ALA A 13 4.34 2.27 2.11
C ALA A 13 4.86 3.39 1.22
N ALA A 14 5.68 4.28 1.76
CA ALA A 14 6.31 5.37 1.01
C ALA A 14 7.28 4.84 -0.06
N GLY A 15 7.97 3.74 0.23
CA GLY A 15 8.84 3.09 -0.75
C GLY A 15 8.06 2.42 -1.87
N PHE A 16 6.87 1.90 -1.56
CA PHE A 16 5.99 1.29 -2.56
C PHE A 16 5.36 2.34 -3.48
N PHE A 17 5.04 3.51 -2.96
CA PHE A 17 4.26 4.52 -3.67
C PHE A 17 4.82 4.87 -5.06
N PRO A 18 6.11 5.26 -5.20
CA PRO A 18 6.65 5.57 -6.53
C PRO A 18 6.69 4.34 -7.45
N LYS A 19 6.87 3.13 -6.90
CA LYS A 19 6.83 1.90 -7.69
C LYS A 19 5.44 1.67 -8.26
N ALA A 20 4.39 1.95 -7.48
CA ALA A 20 3.01 1.85 -7.94
C ALA A 20 2.76 2.77 -9.14
N TYR A 21 3.26 4.00 -9.09
CA TYR A 21 3.12 4.94 -10.20
C TYR A 21 3.89 4.48 -11.44
N ALA A 22 5.08 3.94 -11.27
CA ALA A 22 5.86 3.39 -12.38
C ALA A 22 5.14 2.21 -13.03
N ILE A 23 4.62 1.28 -12.22
CA ILE A 23 3.89 0.11 -12.70
C ILE A 23 2.59 0.53 -13.38
N ALA A 24 1.90 1.52 -12.82
CA ALA A 24 0.63 2.02 -13.36
C ALA A 24 0.75 2.50 -14.81
N GLN A 25 1.92 2.99 -15.23
CA GLN A 25 2.14 3.44 -16.61
C GLN A 25 2.02 2.29 -17.61
N LEU A 26 2.19 1.05 -17.17
CA LEU A 26 2.06 -0.13 -18.03
C LEU A 26 0.60 -0.58 -18.17
N LEU A 27 -0.26 -0.15 -17.26
CA LEU A 27 -1.63 -0.64 -17.12
C LEU A 27 -2.63 0.22 -17.89
N ASP A 28 -3.79 -0.34 -18.22
CA ASP A 28 -4.89 0.45 -18.76
C ASP A 28 -5.35 1.47 -17.70
N SER A 29 -6.17 2.44 -18.15
CA SER A 29 -6.54 3.56 -17.29
C SER A 29 -7.30 3.12 -16.03
N GLU A 30 -8.13 2.09 -16.12
CA GLU A 30 -8.90 1.61 -14.97
C GLU A 30 -8.00 0.95 -13.93
N MET A 31 -7.17 0.01 -14.35
CA MET A 31 -6.24 -0.67 -13.44
C MET A 31 -5.22 0.32 -12.87
N ALA A 32 -4.73 1.23 -13.71
CA ALA A 32 -3.77 2.26 -13.28
C ALA A 32 -4.37 3.14 -12.20
N ASN A 33 -5.62 3.60 -12.38
CA ASN A 33 -6.30 4.43 -11.40
C ASN A 33 -6.53 3.69 -10.08
N GLN A 34 -6.94 2.42 -10.14
CA GLN A 34 -7.12 1.60 -8.95
C GLN A 34 -5.81 1.46 -8.18
N LEU A 35 -4.72 1.17 -8.87
CA LEU A 35 -3.42 1.00 -8.22
C LEU A 35 -2.96 2.30 -7.56
N ARG A 36 -3.04 3.43 -8.28
CA ARG A 36 -2.61 4.72 -7.74
C ARG A 36 -3.43 5.13 -6.53
N ARG A 37 -4.75 4.97 -6.59
CA ARG A 37 -5.65 5.33 -5.48
C ARG A 37 -5.39 4.47 -4.25
N ALA A 38 -5.27 3.16 -4.45
CA ALA A 38 -5.01 2.24 -3.35
C ALA A 38 -3.64 2.51 -2.73
N ALA A 39 -2.62 2.76 -3.54
CA ALA A 39 -1.28 3.06 -3.04
C ALA A 39 -1.28 4.33 -2.17
N LEU A 40 -1.94 5.40 -2.63
CA LEU A 40 -2.06 6.63 -1.85
C LEU A 40 -2.83 6.38 -0.55
N SER A 41 -3.88 5.57 -0.62
CA SER A 41 -4.72 5.25 0.53
C SER A 41 -3.93 4.56 1.65
N ILE A 42 -2.95 3.73 1.32
CA ILE A 42 -2.09 3.11 2.33
C ILE A 42 -1.40 4.19 3.16
N ASN A 43 -0.72 5.11 2.48
CA ASN A 43 0.04 6.18 3.14
C ASN A 43 -0.86 7.06 4.01
N LEU A 44 -1.99 7.50 3.44
CA LEU A 44 -2.90 8.41 4.13
C LEU A 44 -3.52 7.77 5.37
N ASN A 45 -3.92 6.51 5.28
CA ASN A 45 -4.57 5.84 6.40
C ASN A 45 -3.59 5.46 7.51
N ILE A 46 -2.34 5.15 7.19
CA ILE A 46 -1.31 4.95 8.20
C ILE A 46 -1.07 6.27 8.95
N ALA A 47 -0.88 7.36 8.21
CA ALA A 47 -0.62 8.66 8.81
C ALA A 47 -1.79 9.09 9.70
N GLU A 48 -3.01 8.99 9.19
CA GLU A 48 -4.22 9.38 9.93
C GLU A 48 -4.42 8.48 11.15
N GLY A 49 -4.27 7.17 10.98
CA GLY A 49 -4.49 6.21 12.05
C GLY A 49 -3.52 6.37 13.21
N THR A 50 -2.25 6.59 12.92
CA THR A 50 -1.25 6.73 13.98
C THR A 50 -1.37 8.05 14.75
N GLY A 51 -2.16 8.98 14.25
CA GLY A 51 -2.52 10.21 14.98
C GLY A 51 -3.79 10.05 15.81
N ARG A 52 -4.46 8.90 15.78
CA ARG A 52 -5.70 8.62 16.49
C ARG A 52 -5.44 7.64 17.64
N PHE A 53 -6.47 7.38 18.44
CA PHE A 53 -6.41 6.50 19.60
C PHE A 53 -7.43 5.38 19.51
N ASP A 54 -7.10 4.22 20.12
CA ASP A 54 -8.03 3.11 20.33
C ASP A 54 -8.77 2.65 19.06
N LYS A 55 -10.10 2.67 19.11
CA LYS A 55 -10.95 2.18 18.02
C LYS A 55 -10.76 2.98 16.73
N ASP A 56 -10.57 4.29 16.86
CA ASP A 56 -10.35 5.15 15.70
C ASP A 56 -9.04 4.77 14.98
N GLN A 57 -7.99 4.60 15.75
CA GLN A 57 -6.70 4.18 15.19
C GLN A 57 -6.84 2.85 14.45
N ARG A 58 -7.47 1.88 15.10
CA ARG A 58 -7.65 0.54 14.54
C ARG A 58 -8.41 0.58 13.22
N LYS A 59 -9.45 1.41 13.13
CA LYS A 59 -10.27 1.56 11.92
C LYS A 59 -9.42 2.01 10.72
N PHE A 60 -8.57 3.02 10.92
CA PHE A 60 -7.71 3.54 9.86
C PHE A 60 -6.64 2.52 9.44
N LEU A 61 -6.09 1.79 10.40
CA LEU A 61 -5.08 0.76 10.10
C LEU A 61 -5.69 -0.42 9.34
N ILE A 62 -6.94 -0.78 9.65
CA ILE A 62 -7.67 -1.81 8.89
C ILE A 62 -7.89 -1.35 7.45
N THR A 63 -8.26 -0.09 7.25
CA THR A 63 -8.43 0.48 5.90
C THR A 63 -7.10 0.47 5.13
N ALA A 64 -6.01 0.85 5.78
CA ALA A 64 -4.69 0.82 5.16
C ALA A 64 -4.32 -0.61 4.72
N ARG A 65 -4.58 -1.60 5.57
CA ARG A 65 -4.31 -3.00 5.25
C ARG A 65 -5.14 -3.46 4.04
N GLY A 66 -6.41 -3.09 3.99
CA GLY A 66 -7.27 -3.39 2.84
C GLY A 66 -6.74 -2.77 1.56
N SER A 67 -6.25 -1.54 1.63
CA SER A 67 -5.66 -0.86 0.47
C SER A 67 -4.38 -1.56 -0.02
N ALA A 68 -3.57 -2.06 0.91
CA ALA A 68 -2.37 -2.81 0.54
C ALA A 68 -2.73 -4.14 -0.15
N LEU A 69 -3.77 -4.82 0.34
CA LEU A 69 -4.27 -6.03 -0.30
C LEU A 69 -4.82 -5.74 -1.69
N GLU A 70 -5.50 -4.60 -1.85
CA GLU A 70 -6.01 -4.17 -3.16
C GLU A 70 -4.86 -3.94 -4.14
N CYS A 71 -3.77 -3.30 -3.71
CA CYS A 71 -2.58 -3.13 -4.53
C CYS A 71 -2.00 -4.48 -4.96
N ALA A 72 -1.89 -5.42 -4.02
CA ALA A 72 -1.38 -6.76 -4.31
C ALA A 72 -2.27 -7.47 -5.34
N ALA A 73 -3.58 -7.32 -5.23
CA ALA A 73 -4.52 -7.90 -6.17
C ALA A 73 -4.38 -7.31 -7.58
N VAL A 74 -4.11 -6.00 -7.69
CA VAL A 74 -3.86 -5.37 -9.00
C VAL A 74 -2.58 -5.93 -9.62
N LEU A 75 -1.52 -6.09 -8.82
CA LEU A 75 -0.28 -6.69 -9.32
C LEU A 75 -0.49 -8.14 -9.77
N ASP A 76 -1.29 -8.88 -9.05
CA ASP A 76 -1.65 -10.25 -9.43
C ASP A 76 -2.45 -10.29 -10.73
N ALA A 77 -3.44 -9.40 -10.87
CA ALA A 77 -4.22 -9.28 -12.10
C ALA A 77 -3.36 -8.91 -13.30
N MET A 78 -2.39 -8.01 -13.09
CA MET A 78 -1.42 -7.61 -14.11
C MET A 78 -0.65 -8.84 -14.61
N GLN A 79 -0.18 -9.67 -13.68
CA GLN A 79 0.54 -10.89 -14.01
C GLN A 79 -0.34 -11.85 -14.82
N SER A 80 -1.62 -11.96 -14.47
CA SER A 80 -2.58 -12.80 -15.20
C SER A 80 -2.75 -12.38 -16.66
N LEU A 81 -2.51 -11.09 -16.95
CA LEU A 81 -2.53 -10.56 -18.32
C LEU A 81 -1.21 -10.77 -19.04
N GLY A 82 -0.23 -11.40 -18.40
CA GLY A 82 1.10 -11.61 -18.99
C GLY A 82 1.98 -10.37 -18.97
N LEU A 83 1.59 -9.33 -18.22
CA LEU A 83 2.36 -8.10 -18.11
C LEU A 83 3.40 -8.22 -16.98
N GLN A 84 4.58 -7.68 -17.22
CA GLN A 84 5.67 -7.69 -16.24
C GLN A 84 6.29 -6.31 -16.16
N HIS A 85 6.75 -5.94 -14.96
CA HIS A 85 7.45 -4.70 -14.71
C HIS A 85 8.65 -4.96 -13.81
N SER A 86 9.76 -4.28 -14.05
CA SER A 86 11.00 -4.50 -13.29
C SER A 86 10.84 -4.24 -11.78
N GLN A 87 9.91 -3.38 -11.39
CA GLN A 87 9.69 -3.03 -9.99
C GLN A 87 8.58 -3.85 -9.30
N SER A 88 7.94 -4.77 -10.02
CA SER A 88 6.80 -5.53 -9.48
C SER A 88 7.20 -6.43 -8.31
N SER A 89 8.30 -7.16 -8.44
CA SER A 89 8.75 -8.10 -7.40
C SER A 89 9.08 -7.37 -6.11
N GLU A 90 9.84 -6.29 -6.19
CA GLU A 90 10.21 -5.49 -5.03
C GLU A 90 8.99 -4.80 -4.43
N GLY A 91 8.11 -4.28 -5.30
CA GLY A 91 6.85 -3.68 -4.87
C GLY A 91 5.98 -4.67 -4.11
N TYR A 92 5.86 -5.89 -4.61
CA TYR A 92 5.11 -6.94 -3.94
C TYR A 92 5.70 -7.26 -2.57
N SER A 93 7.03 -7.34 -2.47
CA SER A 93 7.71 -7.60 -1.19
C SER A 93 7.41 -6.51 -0.17
N LEU A 94 7.38 -5.24 -0.60
CA LEU A 94 7.02 -4.12 0.28
C LEU A 94 5.59 -4.24 0.77
N LEU A 95 4.65 -4.64 -0.10
CA LEU A 95 3.25 -4.84 0.28
C LEU A 95 3.11 -5.96 1.32
N VAL A 96 3.84 -7.05 1.16
CA VAL A 96 3.84 -8.14 2.14
C VAL A 96 4.28 -7.62 3.51
N ARG A 97 5.31 -6.80 3.55
CA ARG A 97 5.79 -6.20 4.79
C ARG A 97 4.75 -5.25 5.39
N VAL A 98 4.13 -4.42 4.58
CA VAL A 98 3.07 -3.49 5.03
C VAL A 98 1.93 -4.27 5.67
N VAL A 99 1.42 -5.29 4.97
CA VAL A 99 0.30 -6.10 5.48
C VAL A 99 0.68 -6.81 6.78
N SER A 100 1.89 -7.37 6.84
CA SER A 100 2.36 -8.07 8.03
C SER A 100 2.45 -7.14 9.24
N MET A 101 3.04 -5.96 9.05
CA MET A 101 3.16 -4.98 10.13
C MET A 101 1.81 -4.45 10.57
N LEU A 102 0.92 -4.13 9.63
CA LEU A 102 -0.42 -3.64 9.96
C LEU A 102 -1.23 -4.70 10.71
N THR A 103 -1.10 -5.96 10.32
CA THR A 103 -1.80 -7.05 11.01
C THR A 103 -1.40 -7.09 12.48
N LYS A 104 -0.11 -6.94 12.78
CA LYS A 104 0.37 -6.91 14.16
C LYS A 104 -0.11 -5.67 14.92
N MET A 105 -0.12 -4.51 14.25
CA MET A 105 -0.55 -3.26 14.87
C MET A 105 -2.04 -3.26 15.18
N ILE A 106 -2.83 -3.91 14.35
CA ILE A 106 -4.28 -4.02 14.54
C ILE A 106 -4.60 -4.94 15.72
N GLY A 107 -3.80 -5.96 15.93
CA GLY A 107 -3.93 -6.88 17.06
C GLY A 107 -4.90 -8.03 16.86
#